data_4f98271d03d262c98ad6e2a5e46cf614
#
_entry.id   4f98271d03d262c98ad6e2a5e46cf614
#
_cell.length_a   1.000
_cell.length_b   1.000
_cell.length_c   1.000
_cell.angle_alpha   90.00
_cell.angle_beta   90.00
_cell.angle_gamma   90.00
#
_symmetry.space_group_name_H-M   'P 1'
#
loop_
_entity.id
_entity.type
_entity.pdbx_description
1 polymer ?
#
loop_
_entity_poly.entity_id
_entity_poly.type
_entity_poly.pdbx_seq_one_letter_code
_entity_poly.pdbx_strand_id
1 'polypeptide(L)'
;MKHCHDILLADANEAFCGLLQESIALHENYRVVRTKKGWDILHSVRERQPALLIMDPDLPDVNGAEVMRELGRQKLALRTIIISARVSNRLREEFFALGAACYLPKPFSHKFLLRRMDHILGRS
;
A
#
# COMPACT_ATOMS: atom_id res chain seq x y z
N MET A 1 14.88 9.23 -20.00
CA MET A 1 13.92 9.73 -19.02
C MET A 1 13.56 8.62 -18.04
N LYS A 2 13.71 8.87 -16.74
CA LYS A 2 13.39 7.88 -15.74
C LYS A 2 11.89 7.90 -15.47
N HIS A 3 11.26 6.73 -15.48
CA HIS A 3 9.89 6.60 -15.06
C HIS A 3 9.84 6.44 -13.54
N CYS A 4 9.09 7.33 -12.90
CA CYS A 4 8.90 7.29 -11.47
C CYS A 4 7.50 6.76 -11.18
N HIS A 5 7.42 5.67 -10.42
CA HIS A 5 6.14 5.11 -9.99
C HIS A 5 5.66 5.83 -8.74
N ASP A 6 4.43 6.30 -8.76
CA ASP A 6 3.80 6.88 -7.58
C ASP A 6 3.31 5.75 -6.68
N ILE A 7 3.73 5.81 -5.43
CA ILE A 7 3.36 4.84 -4.39
C ILE A 7 2.50 5.57 -3.37
N LEU A 8 1.29 5.09 -3.16
CA LEU A 8 0.42 5.62 -2.13
C LEU A 8 0.59 4.79 -0.86
N LEU A 9 1.06 5.43 0.20
CA LEU A 9 1.27 4.79 1.50
C LEU A 9 0.19 5.25 2.48
N ALA A 10 -0.66 4.33 2.90
CA ALA A 10 -1.77 4.59 3.80
C ALA A 10 -1.56 3.90 5.13
N ASP A 11 -1.22 4.68 6.16
CA ASP A 11 -0.98 4.19 7.51
C ASP A 11 -1.09 5.36 8.48
N ALA A 12 -1.76 5.15 9.59
CA ALA A 12 -1.96 6.19 10.59
C ALA A 12 -0.73 6.45 11.47
N ASN A 13 0.24 5.53 11.48
CA ASN A 13 1.44 5.67 12.31
C ASN A 13 2.47 6.56 11.61
N GLU A 14 2.61 7.78 12.09
CA GLU A 14 3.51 8.78 11.50
C GLU A 14 4.98 8.38 11.52
N ALA A 15 5.46 7.83 12.64
CA ALA A 15 6.86 7.43 12.76
C ALA A 15 7.20 6.30 11.80
N PHE A 16 6.32 5.31 11.71
CA PHE A 16 6.49 4.20 10.78
C PHE A 16 6.51 4.70 9.33
N CYS A 17 5.55 5.55 8.98
CA CYS A 17 5.46 6.11 7.62
C CYS A 17 6.69 6.93 7.26
N GLY A 18 7.19 7.74 8.18
CA GLY A 18 8.38 8.55 7.95
C GLY A 18 9.59 7.71 7.61
N LEU A 19 9.84 6.66 8.40
CA LEU A 19 10.97 5.76 8.17
C LEU A 19 10.82 4.99 6.85
N LEU A 20 9.62 4.50 6.58
CA LEU A 20 9.37 3.75 5.36
C LEU A 20 9.49 4.65 4.12
N GLN A 21 8.95 5.85 4.21
CA GLN A 21 9.07 6.82 3.11
C GLN A 21 10.52 7.13 2.79
N GLU A 22 11.35 7.33 3.82
CA GLU A 22 12.79 7.57 3.62
C GLU A 22 13.46 6.40 2.89
N SER A 23 13.15 5.18 3.32
CA SER A 23 13.72 3.98 2.68
C SER A 23 13.31 3.86 1.22
N ILE A 24 12.05 4.11 0.92
CA ILE A 24 11.55 4.03 -0.46
C ILE A 24 12.13 5.16 -1.31
N ALA A 25 12.25 6.35 -0.74
CA ALA A 25 12.76 7.54 -1.45
C ALA A 25 14.22 7.41 -1.87
N LEU A 26 14.98 6.51 -1.27
CA LEU A 26 16.33 6.20 -1.70
C LEU A 26 16.37 5.56 -3.10
N HIS A 27 15.24 5.05 -3.55
CA HIS A 27 15.12 4.47 -4.88
C HIS A 27 14.57 5.51 -5.85
N GLU A 28 15.35 5.84 -6.86
CA GLU A 28 15.01 6.88 -7.84
C GLU A 28 13.71 6.61 -8.59
N ASN A 29 13.25 5.37 -8.58
CA ASN A 29 12.10 4.95 -9.38
C ASN A 29 10.77 5.07 -8.63
N TYR A 30 10.80 5.46 -7.37
CA TYR A 30 9.60 5.52 -6.53
C TYR A 30 9.41 6.90 -5.91
N ARG A 31 8.17 7.37 -5.95
CA ARG A 31 7.77 8.61 -5.28
C ARG A 31 6.60 8.29 -4.38
N VAL A 32 6.72 8.64 -3.09
CA VAL A 32 5.72 8.28 -2.07
C VAL A 32 4.80 9.45 -1.78
N VAL A 33 3.51 9.18 -1.80
CA VAL A 33 2.48 10.09 -1.30
C VAL A 33 1.82 9.37 -0.12
N ARG A 34 1.58 10.09 0.97
CA ARG A 34 1.06 9.51 2.21
C ARG A 34 -0.36 9.95 2.47
N THR A 35 -1.14 9.06 3.07
CA THR A 35 -2.45 9.38 3.64
C THR A 35 -2.65 8.63 4.94
N LYS A 36 -3.47 9.16 5.84
CA LYS A 36 -3.76 8.56 7.15
C LYS A 36 -5.15 7.98 7.22
N LYS A 37 -6.04 8.35 6.32
CA LYS A 37 -7.45 7.96 6.35
C LYS A 37 -7.81 7.12 5.16
N GLY A 38 -8.64 6.09 5.40
CA GLY A 38 -9.03 5.17 4.36
C GLY A 38 -9.81 5.81 3.23
N TRP A 39 -10.74 6.70 3.55
CA TRP A 39 -11.54 7.35 2.50
C TRP A 39 -10.72 8.33 1.65
N ASP A 40 -9.60 8.85 2.19
CA ASP A 40 -8.69 9.68 1.41
C ASP A 40 -7.94 8.86 0.35
N ILE A 41 -7.84 7.53 0.54
CA ILE A 41 -7.26 6.63 -0.46
C ILE A 41 -8.03 6.72 -1.78
N LEU A 42 -9.36 6.68 -1.71
CA LEU A 42 -10.20 6.74 -2.91
C LEU A 42 -9.96 8.00 -3.71
N HIS A 43 -9.91 9.13 -3.00
CA HIS A 43 -9.62 10.41 -3.62
C HIS A 43 -8.23 10.42 -4.27
N SER A 44 -7.22 9.95 -3.54
CA SER A 44 -5.84 9.92 -4.03
C SER A 44 -5.69 9.00 -5.25
N VAL A 45 -6.34 7.84 -5.23
CA VAL A 45 -6.30 6.91 -6.37
C VAL A 45 -6.93 7.55 -7.60
N ARG A 46 -8.06 8.21 -7.41
CA ARG A 46 -8.77 8.87 -8.51
C ARG A 46 -7.94 10.00 -9.11
N GLU A 47 -7.33 10.83 -8.26
CA GLU A 47 -6.60 12.01 -8.70
C GLU A 47 -5.21 11.70 -9.24
N ARG A 48 -4.50 10.77 -8.62
CA ARG A 48 -3.08 10.52 -8.89
C ARG A 48 -2.81 9.25 -9.69
N GLN A 49 -3.74 8.31 -9.68
CA GLN A 49 -3.57 7.01 -10.35
C GLN A 49 -2.23 6.36 -9.98
N PRO A 50 -1.97 6.12 -8.67
CA PRO A 50 -0.69 5.55 -8.26
C PRO A 50 -0.51 4.15 -8.83
N ALA A 51 0.75 3.73 -8.97
CA ALA A 51 1.07 2.40 -9.47
C ALA A 51 0.84 1.31 -8.42
N LEU A 52 0.91 1.69 -7.13
CA LEU A 52 0.85 0.73 -6.03
C LEU A 52 0.27 1.41 -4.80
N LEU A 53 -0.58 0.68 -4.08
CA LEU A 53 -1.06 1.06 -2.75
C LEU A 53 -0.39 0.17 -1.73
N ILE A 54 0.23 0.77 -0.71
CA ILE A 54 0.72 0.07 0.48
C ILE A 54 -0.18 0.53 1.62
N MET A 55 -0.91 -0.38 2.24
CA MET A 55 -1.96 -0.01 3.19
C MET A 55 -1.94 -0.86 4.45
N ASP A 56 -1.96 -0.19 5.60
CA ASP A 56 -2.34 -0.84 6.85
C ASP A 56 -3.87 -0.84 6.92
N PRO A 57 -4.50 -2.01 7.12
CA PRO A 57 -5.97 -2.06 7.14
C PRO A 57 -6.61 -1.41 8.36
N ASP A 58 -5.84 -1.16 9.43
CA ASP A 58 -6.36 -0.53 10.66
C ASP A 58 -6.27 1.00 10.55
N LEU A 59 -7.11 1.58 9.71
CA LEU A 59 -7.15 3.03 9.53
C LEU A 59 -8.20 3.63 10.47
N PRO A 60 -8.06 4.92 10.85
CA PRO A 60 -8.90 5.50 11.90
C PRO A 60 -10.37 5.69 11.51
N ASP A 61 -10.66 5.84 10.24
CA ASP A 61 -12.01 6.15 9.76
C ASP A 61 -12.73 4.93 9.16
N VAL A 62 -12.00 3.97 8.62
CA VAL A 62 -12.60 2.83 7.93
C VAL A 62 -11.60 1.68 7.86
N ASN A 63 -12.10 0.45 7.85
CA ASN A 63 -11.29 -0.74 7.67
C ASN A 63 -10.78 -0.84 6.23
N GLY A 64 -9.53 -1.25 6.06
CA GLY A 64 -8.91 -1.40 4.73
C GLY A 64 -9.65 -2.36 3.80
N ALA A 65 -10.32 -3.37 4.33
CA ALA A 65 -11.14 -4.27 3.51
C ALA A 65 -12.28 -3.52 2.82
N GLU A 66 -12.92 -2.60 3.54
CA GLU A 66 -13.96 -1.75 2.96
C GLU A 66 -13.40 -0.84 1.87
N VAL A 67 -12.21 -0.30 2.09
CA VAL A 67 -11.53 0.52 1.08
C VAL A 67 -11.30 -0.30 -0.19
N MET A 68 -10.81 -1.53 -0.06
CA MET A 68 -10.55 -2.38 -1.22
C MET A 68 -11.84 -2.73 -1.97
N ARG A 69 -12.92 -3.01 -1.24
CA ARG A 69 -14.23 -3.28 -1.86
C ARG A 69 -14.72 -2.07 -2.64
N GLU A 70 -14.59 -0.88 -2.06
CA GLU A 70 -15.02 0.35 -2.71
C GLU A 70 -14.18 0.68 -3.94
N LEU A 71 -12.87 0.48 -3.86
CA LEU A 71 -12.00 0.64 -5.02
C LEU A 71 -12.43 -0.29 -6.17
N GLY A 72 -12.74 -1.54 -5.85
CA GLY A 72 -13.23 -2.50 -6.84
C GLY A 72 -14.56 -2.07 -7.45
N ARG A 73 -15.50 -1.62 -6.61
CA ARG A 73 -16.82 -1.19 -7.07
C ARG A 73 -16.74 0.03 -7.99
N GLN A 74 -15.83 0.96 -7.70
CA GLN A 74 -15.64 2.15 -8.53
C GLN A 74 -14.70 1.93 -9.71
N LYS A 75 -14.24 0.70 -9.93
CA LYS A 75 -13.30 0.34 -10.99
C LYS A 75 -11.97 1.09 -10.86
N LEU A 76 -11.55 1.30 -9.62
CA LEU A 76 -10.29 1.96 -9.26
C LEU A 76 -9.30 0.98 -8.65
N ALA A 77 -9.53 -0.33 -8.78
CA ALA A 77 -8.65 -1.35 -8.21
C ALA A 77 -7.22 -1.19 -8.74
N LEU A 78 -6.26 -1.31 -7.84
CA LEU A 78 -4.85 -1.20 -8.18
C LEU A 78 -4.07 -2.24 -7.39
N ARG A 79 -2.81 -2.45 -7.79
CA ARG A 79 -1.92 -3.38 -7.06
C ARG A 79 -1.77 -2.89 -5.64
N THR A 80 -1.96 -3.80 -4.67
CA THR A 80 -2.00 -3.45 -3.26
C THR A 80 -1.15 -4.40 -2.44
N ILE A 81 -0.31 -3.83 -1.57
CA ILE A 81 0.41 -4.56 -0.53
C ILE A 81 -0.23 -4.19 0.79
N ILE A 82 -0.67 -5.20 1.53
CA ILE A 82 -1.20 -4.99 2.89
C ILE A 82 -0.04 -5.16 3.88
N ILE A 83 0.08 -4.21 4.80
CA ILE A 83 1.05 -4.24 5.89
C ILE A 83 0.28 -4.21 7.21
N SER A 84 0.50 -5.17 8.10
CA SER A 84 -0.32 -5.29 9.30
C SER A 84 0.47 -5.84 10.48
N ALA A 85 0.22 -5.28 11.67
CA ALA A 85 0.73 -5.83 12.91
C ALA A 85 0.00 -7.11 13.33
N ARG A 86 -1.14 -7.40 12.71
CA ARG A 86 -1.91 -8.60 13.01
C ARG A 86 -1.40 -9.78 12.21
N VAL A 87 -1.03 -10.85 12.90
CA VAL A 87 -0.63 -12.11 12.27
C VAL A 87 -1.84 -13.03 12.30
N SER A 88 -2.53 -13.14 11.16
CA SER A 88 -3.75 -13.93 11.07
C SER A 88 -3.89 -14.50 9.66
N ASN A 89 -3.99 -15.82 9.57
CA ASN A 89 -4.22 -16.49 8.30
C ASN A 89 -5.58 -16.09 7.71
N ARG A 90 -6.57 -15.87 8.57
CA ARG A 90 -7.90 -15.45 8.14
C ARG A 90 -7.87 -14.08 7.46
N LEU A 91 -7.18 -13.11 8.06
CA LEU A 91 -7.04 -11.78 7.47
C LEU A 91 -6.26 -11.84 6.16
N ARG A 92 -5.20 -12.61 6.15
CA ARG A 92 -4.39 -12.81 4.96
C ARG A 92 -5.23 -13.34 3.80
N GLU A 93 -6.01 -14.39 4.05
CA GLU A 93 -6.88 -14.98 3.04
C GLU A 93 -7.94 -14.00 2.58
N GLU A 94 -8.53 -13.24 3.51
CA GLU A 94 -9.53 -12.22 3.20
C GLU A 94 -8.96 -11.16 2.25
N PHE A 95 -7.78 -10.63 2.54
CA PHE A 95 -7.19 -9.61 1.69
C PHE A 95 -6.73 -10.15 0.34
N PHE A 96 -6.23 -11.37 0.27
CA PHE A 96 -5.93 -11.98 -1.02
C PHE A 96 -7.20 -12.19 -1.84
N ALA A 97 -8.29 -12.59 -1.21
CA ALA A 97 -9.58 -12.72 -1.89
C ALA A 97 -10.09 -11.37 -2.42
N LEU A 98 -9.73 -10.27 -1.77
CA LEU A 98 -10.07 -8.92 -2.21
C LEU A 98 -9.10 -8.38 -3.28
N GLY A 99 -8.08 -9.15 -3.64
CA GLY A 99 -7.15 -8.78 -4.71
C GLY A 99 -5.80 -8.25 -4.27
N ALA A 100 -5.45 -8.35 -2.98
CA ALA A 100 -4.13 -7.93 -2.53
C ALA A 100 -3.05 -8.79 -3.19
N ALA A 101 -1.96 -8.15 -3.60
CA ALA A 101 -0.83 -8.85 -4.21
C ALA A 101 0.12 -9.42 -3.16
N CYS A 102 0.13 -8.85 -1.96
CA CYS A 102 1.04 -9.24 -0.90
C CYS A 102 0.46 -8.86 0.46
N TYR A 103 0.76 -9.65 1.48
CA TYR A 103 0.39 -9.37 2.87
C TYR A 103 1.65 -9.51 3.72
N LEU A 104 2.12 -8.41 4.31
CA LEU A 104 3.35 -8.39 5.11
C LEU A 104 3.05 -8.09 6.57
N PRO A 105 3.40 -9.00 7.48
CA PRO A 105 3.29 -8.71 8.91
C PRO A 105 4.35 -7.71 9.35
N LYS A 106 3.97 -6.75 10.20
CA LYS A 106 4.91 -5.84 10.86
C LYS A 106 5.53 -6.52 12.09
N PRO A 107 6.78 -6.31 12.40
CA PRO A 107 7.77 -5.57 11.62
C PRO A 107 8.29 -6.38 10.44
N PHE A 108 8.66 -5.70 9.37
CA PHE A 108 9.26 -6.34 8.21
C PHE A 108 10.51 -5.57 7.77
N SER A 109 11.34 -6.23 6.97
CA SER A 109 12.52 -5.59 6.39
C SER A 109 12.09 -4.65 5.26
N HIS A 110 12.56 -3.40 5.29
CA HIS A 110 12.32 -2.45 4.21
C HIS A 110 12.92 -2.97 2.89
N LYS A 111 14.05 -3.65 2.97
CA LYS A 111 14.70 -4.26 1.82
C LYS A 111 13.82 -5.34 1.18
N PHE A 112 13.15 -6.14 2.02
CA PHE A 112 12.23 -7.16 1.54
C PHE A 112 11.02 -6.51 0.86
N LEU A 113 10.46 -5.47 1.47
CA LEU A 113 9.35 -4.74 0.87
C LEU A 113 9.73 -4.17 -0.49
N LEU A 114 10.89 -3.54 -0.60
CA LEU A 114 11.36 -2.97 -1.86
C LEU A 114 11.50 -4.02 -2.95
N ARG A 115 11.99 -5.21 -2.61
CA ARG A 115 12.04 -6.33 -3.57
C ARG A 115 10.66 -6.76 -4.03
N ARG A 116 9.70 -6.80 -3.10
CA ARG A 116 8.32 -7.15 -3.47
C ARG A 116 7.70 -6.09 -4.37
N MET A 117 7.98 -4.81 -4.08
CA MET A 117 7.53 -3.72 -4.94
C MET A 117 8.09 -3.85 -6.35
N ASP A 118 9.40 -4.10 -6.45
CA ASP A 118 10.05 -4.28 -7.76
C ASP A 118 9.42 -5.44 -8.53
N HIS A 119 9.18 -6.55 -7.86
CA HIS A 119 8.56 -7.72 -8.48
C HIS A 119 7.14 -7.42 -8.97
N ILE A 120 6.32 -6.81 -8.12
CA ILE A 120 4.93 -6.50 -8.43
C ILE A 120 4.83 -5.50 -9.58
N LEU A 121 5.76 -4.54 -9.64
CA LEU A 121 5.75 -3.50 -10.67
C LEU A 121 6.55 -3.88 -11.91
N GLY A 122 7.02 -5.13 -11.99
CA GLY A 122 7.75 -5.62 -13.16
C GLY A 122 9.16 -5.08 -13.28
N ARG A 123 9.77 -4.69 -12.16
CA ARG A 123 11.14 -4.19 -12.10
C ARG A 123 12.00 -5.26 -11.43
N SER A 124 12.95 -5.76 -12.09
CA SER A 124 13.85 -6.78 -11.53
C SER A 124 15.29 -6.34 -11.56
#